data_c15e711033a9628c55594180d2ef12f4
#
_entry.id   c15e711033a9628c55594180d2ef12f4
#
_cell.length_a   1.000
_cell.length_b   1.000
_cell.length_c   1.000
_cell.angle_alpha   90.00
_cell.angle_beta   90.00
_cell.angle_gamma   90.00
#
_symmetry.space_group_name_H-M   'P 1'
#
loop_
_entity.id
_entity.type
_entity.pdbx_description
1 polymer ?
#
loop_
_entity_poly.entity_id
_entity_poly.type
_entity_poly.pdbx_seq_one_letter_code
_entity_poly.pdbx_strand_id
1 'polypeptide(L)'
;MKKICLLGLCLLTLGSAAAQKSLVKEVERDLKSNPASYPDQMKKLAPAFTNAETATEAQTWYIAGKGAFDYYDQQSVFAQMGKDVKKNLLGMSMLEGYDYFSKALPLDSVTDNKGKVKTKYSKDIIKQIANHYNDFNNAALFLWEAQAYPEAVKAWELYTSLPSNPTFAKAIKAPADTLMAEIMYNMGIGNSLAQNNEAALKNFKDAIAHGYDKKNAFDYAIAAASQLNNLQEMADISEKAYEIYGKEDTRYIGYMVNNFIDKKEYAKADKLIDKYITEDPNNAQLYFVKGVLCDSEGKSEEAVANLKKAIELDDQNANALFQYGYKIYQKACEIDQNEGGDMSNADYAKFRAEKVDPLLKEAAGYLEKSLVIDETLSDSRQVLRSIYYNLNDEENLKRVENM
;
A
#
# COMPACT_ATOMS: atom_id res chain seq x y z
N MET A 1 33.53 7.32 -49.51
CA MET A 1 33.21 8.69 -49.94
C MET A 1 31.85 9.09 -49.38
N LYS A 2 31.84 10.29 -48.82
CA LYS A 2 30.73 11.10 -48.34
C LYS A 2 29.95 10.60 -47.13
N LYS A 3 30.45 11.04 -45.96
CA LYS A 3 29.70 11.24 -44.72
C LYS A 3 28.67 12.35 -44.96
N ILE A 4 27.38 12.05 -44.79
CA ILE A 4 26.35 13.06 -44.66
C ILE A 4 26.05 13.16 -43.17
N CYS A 5 26.61 14.19 -42.52
CA CYS A 5 26.18 14.66 -41.22
C CYS A 5 24.77 15.26 -41.39
N LEU A 6 23.73 14.57 -40.88
CA LEU A 6 22.46 15.22 -40.59
C LEU A 6 22.64 16.04 -39.29
N LEU A 7 23.02 17.31 -39.46
CA LEU A 7 22.78 18.33 -38.46
C LEU A 7 21.28 18.54 -38.38
N GLY A 8 20.66 17.90 -37.39
CA GLY A 8 19.33 18.28 -36.92
C GLY A 8 19.40 19.70 -36.37
N LEU A 9 18.89 20.65 -37.12
CA LEU A 9 18.68 22.03 -36.71
C LEU A 9 17.63 22.02 -35.58
N CYS A 10 18.05 21.87 -34.31
CA CYS A 10 17.31 22.42 -33.18
C CYS A 10 17.37 23.96 -33.37
N LEU A 11 16.37 24.52 -33.99
CA LEU A 11 16.02 25.93 -33.87
C LEU A 11 15.54 26.17 -32.44
N LEU A 12 16.48 26.14 -31.50
CA LEU A 12 16.38 26.90 -30.25
C LEU A 12 16.40 28.37 -30.70
N THR A 13 15.22 28.98 -30.88
CA THR A 13 15.09 30.42 -30.83
C THR A 13 15.56 30.85 -29.46
N LEU A 14 16.86 31.10 -29.34
CA LEU A 14 17.46 31.91 -28.29
C LEU A 14 16.84 33.30 -28.41
N GLY A 15 15.63 33.47 -27.90
CA GLY A 15 15.12 34.80 -27.67
C GLY A 15 16.15 35.56 -26.84
N SER A 16 16.46 36.81 -27.19
CA SER A 16 17.40 37.59 -26.41
C SER A 16 16.95 37.61 -24.95
N ALA A 17 17.87 37.67 -24.00
CA ALA A 17 17.54 37.76 -22.57
C ALA A 17 16.51 38.84 -22.24
N ALA A 18 16.57 39.97 -22.96
CA ALA A 18 15.59 41.04 -22.87
C ALA A 18 14.17 40.60 -23.32
N ALA A 19 14.05 39.73 -24.35
CA ALA A 19 12.76 39.20 -24.76
C ALA A 19 12.16 38.26 -23.73
N GLN A 20 12.98 37.41 -23.07
CA GLN A 20 12.51 36.52 -22.00
C GLN A 20 12.09 37.29 -20.76
N LYS A 21 12.82 38.34 -20.34
CA LYS A 21 12.41 39.22 -19.23
C LYS A 21 11.12 39.99 -19.55
N SER A 22 10.90 40.39 -20.82
CA SER A 22 9.65 40.98 -21.25
C SER A 22 8.50 39.98 -21.19
N LEU A 23 8.72 38.72 -21.58
CA LEU A 23 7.75 37.63 -21.50
C LEU A 23 7.32 37.38 -20.05
N VAL A 24 8.25 37.32 -19.08
CA VAL A 24 7.94 37.17 -17.66
C VAL A 24 7.01 38.28 -17.15
N LYS A 25 7.27 39.54 -17.51
CA LYS A 25 6.43 40.69 -17.15
C LYS A 25 5.04 40.68 -17.83
N GLU A 26 4.99 40.21 -19.08
CA GLU A 26 3.74 40.05 -19.79
C GLU A 26 2.85 38.99 -19.13
N VAL A 27 3.40 37.81 -18.82
CA VAL A 27 2.71 36.76 -18.10
C VAL A 27 2.25 37.22 -16.71
N GLU A 28 3.06 37.98 -15.97
CA GLU A 28 2.68 38.54 -14.67
C GLU A 28 1.43 39.45 -14.80
N ARG A 29 1.40 40.33 -15.81
CA ARG A 29 0.27 41.21 -16.05
C ARG A 29 -1.00 40.43 -16.42
N ASP A 30 -0.86 39.42 -17.31
CA ASP A 30 -1.98 38.63 -17.81
C ASP A 30 -2.57 37.77 -16.69
N LEU A 31 -1.76 37.14 -15.82
CA LEU A 31 -2.22 36.40 -14.64
C LEU A 31 -2.95 37.30 -13.62
N LYS A 32 -2.43 38.51 -13.36
CA LYS A 32 -3.09 39.48 -12.49
C LYS A 32 -4.47 39.92 -13.00
N SER A 33 -4.62 40.01 -14.33
CA SER A 33 -5.91 40.41 -14.93
C SER A 33 -6.90 39.26 -15.03
N ASN A 34 -6.42 38.02 -15.24
CA ASN A 34 -7.24 36.85 -15.40
C ASN A 34 -6.53 35.59 -14.87
N PRO A 35 -6.67 35.25 -13.58
CA PRO A 35 -6.09 34.05 -13.00
C PRO A 35 -6.50 32.75 -13.69
N ALA A 36 -7.72 32.67 -14.28
CA ALA A 36 -8.18 31.51 -15.03
C ALA A 36 -7.31 31.16 -16.26
N SER A 37 -6.51 32.12 -16.75
CA SER A 37 -5.59 31.89 -17.86
C SER A 37 -4.30 31.13 -17.44
N TYR A 38 -4.12 30.80 -16.15
CA TYR A 38 -2.92 30.16 -15.61
C TYR A 38 -2.38 29.01 -16.46
N PRO A 39 -3.19 27.99 -16.90
CA PRO A 39 -2.66 26.87 -17.66
C PRO A 39 -2.01 27.27 -19.00
N ASP A 40 -2.57 28.30 -19.66
CA ASP A 40 -2.03 28.79 -20.92
C ASP A 40 -0.83 29.74 -20.72
N GLN A 41 -0.85 30.53 -19.64
CA GLN A 41 0.28 31.38 -19.28
C GLN A 41 1.50 30.56 -18.87
N MET A 42 1.33 29.37 -18.22
CA MET A 42 2.46 28.48 -17.90
C MET A 42 3.10 27.87 -19.17
N LYS A 43 2.29 27.51 -20.18
CA LYS A 43 2.83 27.09 -21.49
C LYS A 43 3.66 28.20 -22.12
N LYS A 44 3.16 29.45 -22.04
CA LYS A 44 3.85 30.63 -22.56
C LYS A 44 5.13 30.94 -21.79
N LEU A 45 5.14 30.75 -20.45
CA LEU A 45 6.27 31.00 -19.56
C LEU A 45 7.35 29.88 -19.62
N ALA A 46 7.03 28.69 -20.13
CA ALA A 46 7.90 27.53 -20.15
C ALA A 46 9.34 27.80 -20.66
N PRO A 47 9.56 28.59 -21.73
CA PRO A 47 10.94 28.94 -22.17
C PRO A 47 11.75 29.71 -21.13
N ALA A 48 11.10 30.50 -20.26
CA ALA A 48 11.78 31.27 -19.23
C ALA A 48 12.33 30.41 -18.09
N PHE A 49 11.79 29.21 -17.87
CA PHE A 49 12.27 28.29 -16.86
C PHE A 49 13.60 27.58 -17.24
N THR A 50 13.96 27.59 -18.50
CA THR A 50 15.19 26.97 -19.02
C THR A 50 16.21 27.99 -19.55
N ASN A 51 15.84 29.24 -19.69
CA ASN A 51 16.73 30.30 -20.13
C ASN A 51 17.75 30.66 -19.05
N ALA A 52 19.04 30.73 -19.40
CA ALA A 52 20.15 30.93 -18.46
C ALA A 52 20.02 32.17 -17.58
N GLU A 53 19.35 33.21 -18.00
CA GLU A 53 19.17 34.44 -17.22
C GLU A 53 17.89 34.38 -16.38
N THR A 54 16.75 34.08 -17.00
CA THR A 54 15.45 34.11 -16.30
C THR A 54 15.24 32.94 -15.35
N ALA A 55 15.82 31.76 -15.59
CA ALA A 55 15.74 30.62 -14.69
C ALA A 55 16.50 30.86 -13.36
N THR A 56 17.48 31.79 -13.33
CA THR A 56 18.22 32.16 -12.14
C THR A 56 17.62 33.36 -11.39
N GLU A 57 16.55 33.95 -11.92
CA GLU A 57 15.84 35.06 -11.28
C GLU A 57 14.66 34.55 -10.43
N ALA A 58 14.62 34.90 -9.15
CA ALA A 58 13.53 34.55 -8.24
C ALA A 58 12.16 35.01 -8.78
N GLN A 59 12.10 36.14 -9.53
CA GLN A 59 10.88 36.68 -10.12
C GLN A 59 10.16 35.68 -11.02
N THR A 60 10.90 34.96 -11.86
CA THR A 60 10.31 34.00 -12.81
C THR A 60 9.49 32.93 -12.08
N TRP A 61 10.08 32.35 -11.06
CA TRP A 61 9.45 31.30 -10.24
C TRP A 61 8.37 31.84 -9.30
N TYR A 62 8.59 33.02 -8.73
CA TYR A 62 7.59 33.70 -7.90
C TYR A 62 6.29 33.99 -8.64
N ILE A 63 6.37 34.51 -9.89
CA ILE A 63 5.19 34.82 -10.70
C ILE A 63 4.41 33.53 -11.02
N ALA A 64 5.13 32.45 -11.38
CA ALA A 64 4.52 31.15 -11.63
C ALA A 64 3.80 30.61 -10.39
N GLY A 65 4.46 30.63 -9.21
CA GLY A 65 3.88 30.16 -7.95
C GLY A 65 2.66 30.96 -7.54
N LYS A 66 2.77 32.31 -7.64
CA LYS A 66 1.63 33.17 -7.33
C LYS A 66 0.47 32.95 -8.30
N GLY A 67 0.73 32.82 -9.60
CA GLY A 67 -0.30 32.54 -10.58
C GLY A 67 -1.03 31.23 -10.33
N ALA A 68 -0.31 30.20 -9.87
CA ALA A 68 -0.88 28.91 -9.51
C ALA A 68 -1.83 29.02 -8.31
N PHE A 69 -1.44 29.75 -7.26
CA PHE A 69 -2.29 29.96 -6.09
C PHE A 69 -3.48 30.87 -6.40
N ASP A 70 -3.29 31.97 -7.16
CA ASP A 70 -4.40 32.85 -7.58
C ASP A 70 -5.42 32.06 -8.47
N TYR A 71 -4.96 31.12 -9.29
CA TYR A 71 -5.82 30.18 -10.04
C TYR A 71 -6.61 29.27 -9.09
N TYR A 72 -5.92 28.66 -8.11
CA TYR A 72 -6.56 27.81 -7.11
C TYR A 72 -7.66 28.57 -6.37
N ASP A 73 -7.37 29.78 -5.88
CA ASP A 73 -8.33 30.62 -5.17
C ASP A 73 -9.60 30.87 -6.00
N GLN A 74 -9.43 31.24 -7.26
CA GLN A 74 -10.56 31.50 -8.13
C GLN A 74 -11.38 30.23 -8.41
N GLN A 75 -10.72 29.11 -8.71
CA GLN A 75 -11.41 27.87 -9.07
C GLN A 75 -12.02 27.18 -7.84
N SER A 76 -11.41 27.29 -6.67
CA SER A 76 -11.97 26.73 -5.43
C SER A 76 -13.28 27.43 -5.03
N VAL A 77 -13.38 28.73 -5.25
CA VAL A 77 -14.65 29.47 -5.09
C VAL A 77 -15.72 28.93 -6.06
N PHE A 78 -15.35 28.66 -7.31
CA PHE A 78 -16.30 28.07 -8.27
C PHE A 78 -16.74 26.66 -7.86
N ALA A 79 -15.83 25.83 -7.36
CA ALA A 79 -16.17 24.52 -6.81
C ALA A 79 -17.15 24.62 -5.63
N GLN A 80 -16.92 25.56 -4.69
CA GLN A 80 -17.81 25.82 -3.56
C GLN A 80 -19.21 26.29 -4.00
N MET A 81 -19.29 27.01 -5.12
CA MET A 81 -20.56 27.44 -5.73
C MET A 81 -21.26 26.32 -6.52
N GLY A 82 -20.73 25.10 -6.50
CA GLY A 82 -21.28 23.94 -7.24
C GLY A 82 -21.07 24.02 -8.76
N LYS A 83 -20.17 24.88 -9.24
CA LYS A 83 -19.80 24.92 -10.65
C LYS A 83 -18.86 23.77 -10.98
N ASP A 84 -18.93 23.28 -12.20
CA ASP A 84 -17.99 22.28 -12.69
C ASP A 84 -16.57 22.86 -12.80
N VAL A 85 -15.62 22.22 -12.14
CA VAL A 85 -14.20 22.56 -12.16
C VAL A 85 -13.36 21.34 -12.49
N LYS A 86 -12.23 21.55 -13.13
CA LYS A 86 -11.26 20.49 -13.41
C LYS A 86 -10.49 20.13 -12.14
N LYS A 87 -11.03 19.22 -11.31
CA LYS A 87 -10.49 18.83 -9.99
C LYS A 87 -9.01 18.49 -10.02
N ASN A 88 -8.56 17.70 -11.02
CA ASN A 88 -7.15 17.39 -11.18
C ASN A 88 -6.29 18.66 -11.35
N LEU A 89 -6.68 19.56 -12.25
CA LEU A 89 -5.93 20.81 -12.46
C LEU A 89 -5.97 21.73 -11.25
N LEU A 90 -7.08 21.74 -10.54
CA LEU A 90 -7.25 22.53 -9.30
C LEU A 90 -6.29 22.03 -8.22
N GLY A 91 -6.25 20.73 -7.96
CA GLY A 91 -5.32 20.16 -6.99
C GLY A 91 -3.85 20.31 -7.42
N MET A 92 -3.57 20.09 -8.72
CA MET A 92 -2.21 20.23 -9.28
C MET A 92 -1.68 21.66 -9.15
N SER A 93 -2.53 22.69 -9.28
CA SER A 93 -2.07 24.08 -9.17
C SER A 93 -1.47 24.39 -7.80
N MET A 94 -1.95 23.77 -6.72
CA MET A 94 -1.35 23.91 -5.38
C MET A 94 0.04 23.28 -5.30
N LEU A 95 0.23 22.08 -5.88
CA LEU A 95 1.53 21.41 -5.93
C LEU A 95 2.53 22.19 -6.78
N GLU A 96 2.13 22.59 -7.97
CA GLU A 96 2.96 23.39 -8.89
C GLU A 96 3.34 24.73 -8.25
N GLY A 97 2.39 25.40 -7.58
CA GLY A 97 2.61 26.67 -6.91
C GLY A 97 3.66 26.55 -5.80
N TYR A 98 3.57 25.50 -4.99
CA TYR A 98 4.57 25.21 -3.97
C TYR A 98 5.95 24.90 -4.60
N ASP A 99 5.99 24.09 -5.65
CA ASP A 99 7.23 23.74 -6.35
C ASP A 99 7.91 25.00 -6.94
N TYR A 100 7.15 25.92 -7.52
CA TYR A 100 7.67 27.19 -8.02
C TYR A 100 8.17 28.10 -6.91
N PHE A 101 7.43 28.24 -5.82
CA PHE A 101 7.88 29.00 -4.67
C PHE A 101 9.12 28.41 -4.00
N SER A 102 9.23 27.11 -3.95
CA SER A 102 10.43 26.40 -3.44
C SER A 102 11.67 26.68 -4.27
N LYS A 103 11.50 26.88 -5.59
CA LYS A 103 12.61 27.31 -6.48
C LYS A 103 12.90 28.81 -6.36
N ALA A 104 11.91 29.64 -6.10
CA ALA A 104 12.10 31.08 -5.94
C ALA A 104 12.86 31.46 -4.67
N LEU A 105 12.59 30.76 -3.55
CA LEU A 105 13.15 31.08 -2.23
C LEU A 105 14.69 31.15 -2.20
N PRO A 106 15.46 30.14 -2.68
CA PRO A 106 16.91 30.21 -2.65
C PRO A 106 17.50 31.25 -3.61
N LEU A 107 16.75 31.64 -4.64
CA LEU A 107 17.17 32.63 -5.65
C LEU A 107 16.91 34.09 -5.17
N ASP A 108 16.08 34.29 -4.14
CA ASP A 108 15.69 35.62 -3.67
C ASP A 108 16.69 36.25 -2.69
N SER A 109 17.84 35.67 -2.48
CA SER A 109 18.88 36.25 -1.59
C SER A 109 19.90 37.03 -2.39
N VAL A 110 19.82 38.36 -2.30
CA VAL A 110 20.84 39.26 -2.88
C VAL A 110 21.64 39.88 -1.73
N THR A 111 22.95 39.64 -1.71
CA THR A 111 23.87 40.26 -0.75
C THR A 111 24.28 41.62 -1.28
N ASP A 112 24.05 42.70 -0.54
CA ASP A 112 24.48 44.02 -0.90
C ASP A 112 25.97 44.23 -0.62
N ASN A 113 26.54 45.34 -1.09
CA ASN A 113 27.96 45.70 -0.94
C ASN A 113 28.43 45.80 0.52
N LYS A 114 27.50 45.75 1.50
CA LYS A 114 27.79 45.78 2.95
C LYS A 114 27.59 44.39 3.59
N GLY A 115 27.46 43.34 2.80
CA GLY A 115 27.23 41.97 3.29
C GLY A 115 25.83 41.70 3.83
N LYS A 116 24.86 42.62 3.65
CA LYS A 116 23.50 42.46 4.12
C LYS A 116 22.65 41.73 3.05
N VAL A 117 22.04 40.61 3.44
CA VAL A 117 21.11 39.88 2.59
C VAL A 117 19.79 40.66 2.52
N LYS A 118 19.36 40.97 1.30
CA LYS A 118 18.05 41.57 1.00
C LYS A 118 17.22 40.55 0.24
N THR A 119 15.97 40.39 0.64
CA THR A 119 14.98 39.55 -0.03
C THR A 119 13.83 40.42 -0.54
N LYS A 120 13.28 40.08 -1.70
CA LYS A 120 12.16 40.80 -2.30
C LYS A 120 10.87 39.99 -2.22
N TYR A 121 10.95 38.67 -2.41
CA TYR A 121 9.81 37.77 -2.53
C TYR A 121 9.64 36.83 -1.34
N SER A 122 10.70 36.49 -0.62
CA SER A 122 10.70 35.44 0.42
C SER A 122 9.65 35.65 1.50
N LYS A 123 9.43 36.88 1.96
CA LYS A 123 8.39 37.17 2.97
C LYS A 123 7.00 36.92 2.45
N ASP A 124 6.73 37.28 1.19
CA ASP A 124 5.43 37.05 0.57
C ASP A 124 5.22 35.57 0.28
N ILE A 125 6.21 34.86 -0.23
CA ILE A 125 6.17 33.40 -0.45
C ILE A 125 5.79 32.67 0.84
N ILE A 126 6.48 32.96 1.95
CA ILE A 126 6.19 32.32 3.25
C ILE A 126 4.75 32.62 3.68
N LYS A 127 4.30 33.85 3.50
CA LYS A 127 2.93 34.25 3.81
C LYS A 127 1.90 33.53 2.92
N GLN A 128 2.16 33.46 1.61
CA GLN A 128 1.28 32.75 0.66
C GLN A 128 1.13 31.28 1.03
N ILE A 129 2.24 30.58 1.25
CA ILE A 129 2.22 29.14 1.65
C ILE A 129 1.51 28.97 3.01
N ALA A 130 1.73 29.88 3.98
CA ALA A 130 1.08 29.80 5.28
C ALA A 130 -0.43 30.06 5.17
N ASN A 131 -0.85 31.02 4.36
CA ASN A 131 -2.27 31.33 4.16
C ASN A 131 -3.01 30.16 3.48
N HIS A 132 -2.35 29.47 2.54
CA HIS A 132 -2.90 28.33 1.81
C HIS A 132 -2.58 26.97 2.46
N TYR A 133 -2.13 26.97 3.71
CA TYR A 133 -1.73 25.71 4.36
C TYR A 133 -2.82 24.65 4.34
N ASN A 134 -4.05 25.03 4.71
CA ASN A 134 -5.18 24.10 4.70
C ASN A 134 -5.62 23.69 3.28
N ASP A 135 -5.27 24.50 2.29
CA ASP A 135 -5.61 24.21 0.90
C ASP A 135 -4.80 23.05 0.32
N PHE A 136 -3.64 22.71 0.92
CA PHE A 136 -2.94 21.46 0.55
C PHE A 136 -3.76 20.22 0.89
N ASN A 137 -4.49 20.22 2.02
CA ASN A 137 -5.41 19.12 2.33
C ASN A 137 -6.61 19.12 1.36
N ASN A 138 -7.17 20.27 1.04
CA ASN A 138 -8.26 20.38 0.07
C ASN A 138 -7.81 19.95 -1.34
N ALA A 139 -6.60 20.34 -1.75
CA ALA A 139 -5.99 19.93 -3.02
C ALA A 139 -5.83 18.42 -3.10
N ALA A 140 -5.39 17.78 -2.01
CA ALA A 140 -5.30 16.33 -1.93
C ALA A 140 -6.66 15.65 -2.14
N LEU A 141 -7.74 16.21 -1.57
CA LEU A 141 -9.10 15.69 -1.78
C LEU A 141 -9.56 15.84 -3.23
N PHE A 142 -9.29 16.98 -3.88
CA PHE A 142 -9.60 17.16 -5.31
C PHE A 142 -8.83 16.18 -6.20
N LEU A 143 -7.55 15.95 -5.89
CA LEU A 143 -6.71 14.97 -6.62
C LEU A 143 -7.19 13.55 -6.37
N TRP A 144 -7.61 13.23 -5.15
CA TRP A 144 -8.20 11.94 -4.81
C TRP A 144 -9.47 11.65 -5.61
N GLU A 145 -10.39 12.60 -5.66
CA GLU A 145 -11.61 12.49 -6.44
C GLU A 145 -11.34 12.37 -7.95
N ALA A 146 -10.22 12.94 -8.42
CA ALA A 146 -9.74 12.80 -9.78
C ALA A 146 -8.94 11.50 -10.03
N GLN A 147 -8.82 10.61 -9.02
CA GLN A 147 -8.03 9.37 -9.04
C GLN A 147 -6.52 9.59 -9.29
N ALA A 148 -6.03 10.78 -9.04
CA ALA A 148 -4.60 11.14 -9.10
C ALA A 148 -3.95 10.85 -7.72
N TYR A 149 -3.92 9.57 -7.33
CA TYR A 149 -3.52 9.14 -5.99
C TYR A 149 -2.08 9.53 -5.61
N PRO A 150 -1.06 9.39 -6.47
CA PRO A 150 0.29 9.83 -6.15
C PRO A 150 0.38 11.33 -5.84
N GLU A 151 -0.33 12.15 -6.60
CA GLU A 151 -0.37 13.60 -6.43
C GLU A 151 -1.16 13.99 -5.18
N ALA A 152 -2.25 13.26 -4.87
CA ALA A 152 -3.01 13.45 -3.62
C ALA A 152 -2.12 13.17 -2.40
N VAL A 153 -1.37 12.06 -2.41
CA VAL A 153 -0.39 11.73 -1.36
C VAL A 153 0.64 12.85 -1.23
N LYS A 154 1.20 13.35 -2.33
CA LYS A 154 2.18 14.44 -2.32
C LYS A 154 1.62 15.72 -1.69
N ALA A 155 0.36 16.04 -1.93
CA ALA A 155 -0.30 17.20 -1.31
C ALA A 155 -0.47 17.01 0.21
N TRP A 156 -0.84 15.81 0.66
CA TRP A 156 -0.89 15.48 2.08
C TRP A 156 0.50 15.43 2.74
N GLU A 157 1.55 14.99 2.04
CA GLU A 157 2.93 15.06 2.52
C GLU A 157 3.35 16.51 2.80
N LEU A 158 2.99 17.44 1.92
CA LEU A 158 3.21 18.87 2.16
C LEU A 158 2.42 19.35 3.38
N TYR A 159 1.13 19.00 3.46
CA TYR A 159 0.30 19.38 4.61
C TYR A 159 0.88 18.87 5.93
N THR A 160 1.36 17.65 6.00
CA THR A 160 1.89 17.05 7.21
C THR A 160 3.31 17.52 7.58
N SER A 161 4.13 17.89 6.58
CA SER A 161 5.55 18.25 6.80
C SER A 161 5.80 19.75 6.97
N LEU A 162 4.98 20.62 6.38
CA LEU A 162 5.17 22.07 6.42
C LEU A 162 5.24 22.65 7.85
N PRO A 163 4.43 22.20 8.83
CA PRO A 163 4.50 22.73 10.20
C PRO A 163 5.85 22.50 10.90
N SER A 164 6.57 21.44 10.53
CA SER A 164 7.91 21.13 11.07
C SER A 164 9.06 21.69 10.22
N ASN A 165 8.78 22.23 9.04
CA ASN A 165 9.80 22.82 8.18
C ASN A 165 10.32 24.13 8.78
N PRO A 166 11.64 24.31 9.00
CA PRO A 166 12.21 25.49 9.65
C PRO A 166 11.82 26.82 9.00
N THR A 167 11.57 26.84 7.68
CA THR A 167 11.17 28.05 6.94
C THR A 167 9.74 28.47 7.29
N PHE A 168 8.85 27.51 7.55
CA PHE A 168 7.41 27.75 7.71
C PHE A 168 6.92 27.54 9.14
N ALA A 169 7.66 26.85 10.01
CA ALA A 169 7.24 26.45 11.35
C ALA A 169 6.77 27.62 12.25
N LYS A 170 7.26 28.84 12.02
CA LYS A 170 6.79 30.04 12.75
C LYS A 170 5.46 30.59 12.22
N ALA A 171 5.11 30.29 10.99
CA ALA A 171 3.93 30.82 10.31
C ALA A 171 2.78 29.79 10.23
N ILE A 172 3.08 28.51 10.37
CA ILE A 172 2.11 27.41 10.24
C ILE A 172 2.03 26.66 11.57
N LYS A 173 0.81 26.49 12.08
CA LYS A 173 0.54 25.64 13.26
C LYS A 173 0.17 24.23 12.80
N ALA A 174 0.75 23.23 13.42
CA ALA A 174 0.40 21.83 13.17
C ALA A 174 -1.08 21.56 13.48
N PRO A 175 -1.77 20.72 12.69
CA PRO A 175 -3.12 20.29 12.99
C PRO A 175 -3.17 19.39 14.23
N ALA A 176 -4.38 19.05 14.68
CA ALA A 176 -4.55 18.08 15.78
C ALA A 176 -4.04 16.69 15.39
N ASP A 177 -3.50 15.92 16.35
CA ASP A 177 -2.95 14.57 16.12
C ASP A 177 -3.97 13.62 15.48
N THR A 178 -5.25 13.73 15.85
CA THR A 178 -6.34 12.95 15.25
C THR A 178 -6.49 13.18 13.75
N LEU A 179 -6.39 14.43 13.30
CA LEU A 179 -6.43 14.76 11.86
C LEU A 179 -5.16 14.29 11.16
N MET A 180 -4.00 14.42 11.81
CA MET A 180 -2.73 13.91 11.29
C MET A 180 -2.79 12.40 11.08
N ALA A 181 -3.31 11.67 12.07
CA ALA A 181 -3.48 10.22 12.00
C ALA A 181 -4.41 9.80 10.84
N GLU A 182 -5.53 10.51 10.64
CA GLU A 182 -6.45 10.24 9.53
C GLU A 182 -5.81 10.52 8.16
N ILE A 183 -5.06 11.61 8.03
CA ILE A 183 -4.34 11.93 6.78
C ILE A 183 -3.28 10.89 6.49
N MET A 184 -2.49 10.48 7.48
CA MET A 184 -1.48 9.42 7.31
C MET A 184 -2.12 8.10 6.88
N TYR A 185 -3.28 7.74 7.44
CA TYR A 185 -4.04 6.58 6.99
C TYR A 185 -4.46 6.71 5.51
N ASN A 186 -5.00 7.86 5.11
CA ASN A 186 -5.39 8.11 3.72
C ASN A 186 -4.19 8.09 2.76
N MET A 187 -3.02 8.60 3.18
CA MET A 187 -1.76 8.47 2.44
C MET A 187 -1.35 6.99 2.27
N GLY A 188 -1.55 6.18 3.30
CA GLY A 188 -1.34 4.73 3.23
C GLY A 188 -2.21 4.07 2.17
N ILE A 189 -3.51 4.40 2.14
CA ILE A 189 -4.43 3.92 1.09
C ILE A 189 -3.98 4.39 -0.30
N GLY A 190 -3.65 5.68 -0.46
CA GLY A 190 -3.20 6.24 -1.73
C GLY A 190 -1.94 5.56 -2.27
N ASN A 191 -0.97 5.30 -1.39
CA ASN A 191 0.25 4.56 -1.74
C ASN A 191 -0.03 3.10 -2.09
N SER A 192 -0.97 2.44 -1.40
CA SER A 192 -1.39 1.07 -1.73
C SER A 192 -2.03 1.00 -3.12
N LEU A 193 -2.91 1.95 -3.46
CA LEU A 193 -3.51 2.06 -4.80
C LEU A 193 -2.48 2.36 -5.89
N ALA A 194 -1.39 3.06 -5.55
CA ALA A 194 -0.25 3.31 -6.41
C ALA A 194 0.77 2.15 -6.43
N GLN A 195 0.51 1.03 -5.73
CA GLN A 195 1.40 -0.13 -5.59
C GLN A 195 2.78 0.21 -4.96
N ASN A 196 2.85 1.29 -4.18
CA ASN A 196 4.03 1.67 -3.41
C ASN A 196 3.91 1.13 -1.98
N ASN A 197 4.18 -0.17 -1.82
CA ASN A 197 3.91 -0.88 -0.57
C ASN A 197 4.81 -0.43 0.60
N GLU A 198 6.08 0.00 0.35
CA GLU A 198 6.96 0.54 1.38
C GLU A 198 6.39 1.84 1.97
N ALA A 199 5.96 2.77 1.12
CA ALA A 199 5.37 4.01 1.58
C ALA A 199 4.01 3.78 2.24
N ALA A 200 3.20 2.84 1.72
CA ALA A 200 1.92 2.45 2.32
C ALA A 200 2.11 1.93 3.74
N LEU A 201 3.01 0.95 3.93
CA LEU A 201 3.33 0.39 5.24
C LEU A 201 3.79 1.47 6.22
N LYS A 202 4.72 2.34 5.78
CA LYS A 202 5.19 3.46 6.60
C LYS A 202 4.03 4.34 7.05
N ASN A 203 3.16 4.76 6.14
CA ASN A 203 2.08 5.67 6.44
C ASN A 203 1.01 5.07 7.35
N PHE A 204 0.67 3.78 7.19
CA PHE A 204 -0.23 3.09 8.13
C PHE A 204 0.39 2.98 9.53
N LYS A 205 1.68 2.66 9.64
CA LYS A 205 2.40 2.63 10.93
C LYS A 205 2.43 4.01 11.59
N ASP A 206 2.69 5.06 10.81
CA ASP A 206 2.67 6.44 11.30
C ASP A 206 1.27 6.82 11.78
N ALA A 207 0.21 6.46 11.06
CA ALA A 207 -1.18 6.68 11.46
C ALA A 207 -1.49 6.01 12.81
N ILE A 208 -1.13 4.74 12.97
CA ILE A 208 -1.30 3.99 14.22
C ILE A 208 -0.50 4.66 15.36
N ALA A 209 0.73 5.09 15.12
CA ALA A 209 1.57 5.77 16.11
C ALA A 209 0.98 7.12 16.56
N HIS A 210 0.24 7.80 15.68
CA HIS A 210 -0.51 9.04 15.99
C HIS A 210 -1.92 8.78 16.55
N GLY A 211 -2.23 7.54 16.93
CA GLY A 211 -3.48 7.21 17.59
C GLY A 211 -4.64 6.87 16.67
N TYR A 212 -4.39 6.52 15.41
CA TYR A 212 -5.44 5.96 14.55
C TYR A 212 -5.73 4.52 14.97
N ASP A 213 -6.76 4.33 15.76
CA ASP A 213 -7.09 3.08 16.45
C ASP A 213 -8.08 2.17 15.71
N LYS A 214 -8.43 2.50 14.46
CA LYS A 214 -9.35 1.66 13.69
C LYS A 214 -8.67 0.39 13.19
N LYS A 215 -9.34 -0.75 13.36
CA LYS A 215 -8.87 -2.09 13.00
C LYS A 215 -8.31 -2.19 11.58
N ASN A 216 -8.96 -1.54 10.60
CA ASN A 216 -8.53 -1.58 9.21
C ASN A 216 -7.13 -0.97 8.98
N ALA A 217 -6.64 -0.05 9.82
CA ALA A 217 -5.29 0.47 9.69
C ALA A 217 -4.24 -0.63 9.95
N PHE A 218 -4.49 -1.48 10.95
CA PHE A 218 -3.63 -2.63 11.24
C PHE A 218 -3.72 -3.67 10.12
N ASP A 219 -4.92 -3.99 9.65
CA ASP A 219 -5.13 -4.95 8.58
C ASP A 219 -4.43 -4.52 7.28
N TYR A 220 -4.53 -3.24 6.91
CA TYR A 220 -3.82 -2.71 5.73
C TYR A 220 -2.31 -2.63 5.92
N ALA A 221 -1.84 -2.31 7.12
CA ALA A 221 -0.41 -2.32 7.43
C ALA A 221 0.17 -3.75 7.30
N ILE A 222 -0.55 -4.75 7.82
CA ILE A 222 -0.18 -6.17 7.68
C ILE A 222 -0.21 -6.58 6.20
N ALA A 223 -1.23 -6.17 5.45
CA ALA A 223 -1.31 -6.46 4.03
C ALA A 223 -0.13 -5.85 3.24
N ALA A 224 0.24 -4.60 3.52
CA ALA A 224 1.39 -3.96 2.92
C ALA A 224 2.71 -4.66 3.28
N ALA A 225 2.89 -5.07 4.55
CA ALA A 225 4.03 -5.85 5.00
C ALA A 225 4.09 -7.24 4.31
N SER A 226 2.93 -7.87 4.10
CA SER A 226 2.82 -9.13 3.37
C SER A 226 3.26 -9.00 1.91
N GLN A 227 2.85 -7.94 1.20
CA GLN A 227 3.31 -7.66 -0.16
C GLN A 227 4.84 -7.46 -0.26
N LEU A 228 5.48 -7.07 0.84
CA LEU A 228 6.93 -6.93 0.96
C LEU A 228 7.61 -8.22 1.47
N ASN A 229 6.86 -9.30 1.71
CA ASN A 229 7.33 -10.53 2.35
C ASN A 229 8.04 -10.27 3.70
N ASN A 230 7.60 -9.25 4.45
CA ASN A 230 8.22 -8.85 5.71
C ASN A 230 7.46 -9.44 6.91
N LEU A 231 7.74 -10.72 7.22
CA LEU A 231 7.09 -11.45 8.32
C LEU A 231 7.32 -10.79 9.69
N GLN A 232 8.48 -10.14 9.90
CA GLN A 232 8.75 -9.45 11.16
C GLN A 232 7.80 -8.27 11.36
N GLU A 233 7.64 -7.40 10.36
CA GLU A 233 6.70 -6.27 10.44
C GLU A 233 5.25 -6.76 10.60
N MET A 234 4.86 -7.84 9.90
CA MET A 234 3.53 -8.43 10.08
C MET A 234 3.32 -8.86 11.54
N ALA A 235 4.31 -9.51 12.17
CA ALA A 235 4.23 -9.93 13.55
C ALA A 235 4.17 -8.75 14.53
N ASP A 236 5.03 -7.74 14.36
CA ASP A 236 5.11 -6.57 15.23
C ASP A 236 3.82 -5.72 15.19
N ILE A 237 3.21 -5.60 14.02
CA ILE A 237 1.91 -4.92 13.85
C ILE A 237 0.80 -5.78 14.46
N SER A 238 0.85 -7.09 14.25
CA SER A 238 -0.16 -8.03 14.77
C SER A 238 -0.16 -8.10 16.30
N GLU A 239 1.00 -7.99 16.94
CA GLU A 239 1.08 -7.92 18.42
C GLU A 239 0.28 -6.72 18.95
N LYS A 240 0.47 -5.54 18.38
CA LYS A 240 -0.28 -4.34 18.76
C LYS A 240 -1.77 -4.45 18.42
N ALA A 241 -2.10 -5.01 17.27
CA ALA A 241 -3.48 -5.24 16.87
C ALA A 241 -4.19 -6.21 17.80
N TYR A 242 -3.49 -7.27 18.24
CA TYR A 242 -4.04 -8.26 19.15
C TYR A 242 -4.32 -7.69 20.56
N GLU A 243 -3.48 -6.79 21.07
CA GLU A 243 -3.73 -6.11 22.35
C GLU A 243 -5.08 -5.38 22.36
N ILE A 244 -5.52 -4.87 21.22
CA ILE A 244 -6.75 -4.07 21.08
C ILE A 244 -7.93 -4.93 20.61
N TYR A 245 -7.71 -5.80 19.63
CA TYR A 245 -8.74 -6.52 18.87
C TYR A 245 -8.69 -8.05 19.04
N GLY A 246 -7.77 -8.59 19.82
CA GLY A 246 -7.53 -10.02 19.88
C GLY A 246 -8.72 -10.87 20.30
N LYS A 247 -9.67 -10.28 21.06
CA LYS A 247 -10.94 -10.95 21.40
C LYS A 247 -11.91 -11.06 20.21
N GLU A 248 -11.78 -10.16 19.25
CA GLU A 248 -12.64 -10.11 18.07
C GLU A 248 -11.99 -10.81 16.86
N ASP A 249 -10.65 -10.81 16.83
CA ASP A 249 -9.90 -11.33 15.68
C ASP A 249 -8.58 -11.97 16.10
N THR A 250 -8.59 -13.29 16.19
CA THR A 250 -7.42 -14.09 16.57
C THR A 250 -6.47 -14.40 15.42
N ARG A 251 -6.77 -13.95 14.19
CA ARG A 251 -5.86 -14.13 13.02
C ARG A 251 -4.48 -13.51 13.27
N TYR A 252 -4.41 -12.44 14.07
CA TYR A 252 -3.14 -11.78 14.44
C TYR A 252 -2.15 -12.74 15.10
N ILE A 253 -2.62 -13.74 15.86
CA ILE A 253 -1.77 -14.77 16.46
C ILE A 253 -1.07 -15.58 15.37
N GLY A 254 -1.77 -15.90 14.29
CA GLY A 254 -1.20 -16.61 13.16
C GLY A 254 0.01 -15.90 12.55
N TYR A 255 -0.05 -14.60 12.38
CA TYR A 255 1.09 -13.83 11.86
C TYR A 255 2.29 -13.82 12.81
N MET A 256 2.06 -13.70 14.12
CA MET A 256 3.12 -13.79 15.11
C MET A 256 3.77 -15.17 15.14
N VAL A 257 2.96 -16.23 15.12
CA VAL A 257 3.44 -17.62 15.11
C VAL A 257 4.21 -17.92 13.82
N ASN A 258 3.72 -17.48 12.65
CA ASN A 258 4.42 -17.67 11.39
C ASN A 258 5.82 -17.04 11.38
N ASN A 259 5.99 -15.86 11.98
CA ASN A 259 7.30 -15.24 12.13
C ASN A 259 8.26 -16.08 13.01
N PHE A 260 7.75 -16.71 14.08
CA PHE A 260 8.56 -17.63 14.87
C PHE A 260 8.90 -18.94 14.12
N ILE A 261 7.95 -19.46 13.33
CA ILE A 261 8.18 -20.63 12.46
C ILE A 261 9.30 -20.35 11.46
N ASP A 262 9.24 -19.21 10.76
CA ASP A 262 10.26 -18.80 9.78
C ASP A 262 11.66 -18.75 10.42
N LYS A 263 11.75 -18.23 11.64
CA LYS A 263 12.98 -18.16 12.42
C LYS A 263 13.38 -19.48 13.09
N LYS A 264 12.57 -20.53 12.95
CA LYS A 264 12.71 -21.84 13.65
C LYS A 264 12.74 -21.70 15.18
N GLU A 265 12.07 -20.66 15.71
CA GLU A 265 11.94 -20.39 17.14
C GLU A 265 10.70 -21.09 17.73
N TYR A 266 10.50 -22.36 17.43
CA TYR A 266 9.30 -23.15 17.73
C TYR A 266 8.87 -23.09 19.20
N ALA A 267 9.82 -23.13 20.13
CA ALA A 267 9.51 -23.05 21.56
C ALA A 267 8.86 -21.72 21.98
N LYS A 268 9.16 -20.61 21.28
CA LYS A 268 8.49 -19.33 21.51
C LYS A 268 7.08 -19.32 20.92
N ALA A 269 6.92 -19.91 19.73
CA ALA A 269 5.61 -20.07 19.12
C ALA A 269 4.69 -20.94 20.00
N ASP A 270 5.19 -22.09 20.49
CA ASP A 270 4.45 -22.96 21.41
C ASP A 270 3.98 -22.23 22.66
N LYS A 271 4.90 -21.55 23.33
CA LYS A 271 4.56 -20.79 24.55
C LYS A 271 3.50 -19.72 24.29
N LEU A 272 3.58 -19.04 23.14
CA LEU A 272 2.62 -18.00 22.77
C LEU A 272 1.23 -18.61 22.54
N ILE A 273 1.14 -19.66 21.72
CA ILE A 273 -0.15 -20.25 21.37
C ILE A 273 -0.79 -20.98 22.56
N ASP A 274 -0.01 -21.66 23.41
CA ASP A 274 -0.52 -22.34 24.60
C ASP A 274 -1.08 -21.35 25.62
N LYS A 275 -0.48 -20.16 25.76
CA LYS A 275 -1.03 -19.06 26.55
C LYS A 275 -2.44 -18.72 26.08
N TYR A 276 -2.61 -18.48 24.77
CA TYR A 276 -3.91 -18.08 24.24
C TYR A 276 -4.95 -19.19 24.25
N ILE A 277 -4.55 -20.45 24.03
CA ILE A 277 -5.46 -21.60 24.20
C ILE A 277 -5.94 -21.72 25.67
N THR A 278 -5.06 -21.38 26.62
CA THR A 278 -5.45 -21.38 28.05
C THR A 278 -6.46 -20.26 28.35
N GLU A 279 -6.34 -19.09 27.74
CA GLU A 279 -7.22 -17.94 27.87
C GLU A 279 -8.58 -18.16 27.18
N ASP A 280 -8.58 -18.84 26.01
CA ASP A 280 -9.77 -19.11 25.20
C ASP A 280 -9.74 -20.56 24.62
N PRO A 281 -10.08 -21.55 25.39
CA PRO A 281 -9.96 -22.97 25.00
C PRO A 281 -11.00 -23.44 23.97
N ASN A 282 -11.97 -22.61 23.62
CA ASN A 282 -12.97 -22.92 22.60
C ASN A 282 -12.73 -22.19 21.26
N ASN A 283 -11.62 -21.55 21.07
CA ASN A 283 -11.29 -20.81 19.88
C ASN A 283 -10.68 -21.73 18.81
N ALA A 284 -11.43 -22.01 17.78
CA ALA A 284 -11.01 -22.88 16.68
C ALA A 284 -9.71 -22.42 15.99
N GLN A 285 -9.55 -21.09 15.83
CA GLN A 285 -8.38 -20.53 15.15
C GLN A 285 -7.08 -20.81 15.91
N LEU A 286 -7.11 -20.86 17.24
CA LEU A 286 -5.92 -21.16 18.04
C LEU A 286 -5.44 -22.60 17.81
N TYR A 287 -6.38 -23.55 17.74
CA TYR A 287 -6.04 -24.94 17.43
C TYR A 287 -5.58 -25.12 15.98
N PHE A 288 -6.16 -24.38 15.05
CA PHE A 288 -5.66 -24.34 13.67
C PHE A 288 -4.18 -23.90 13.63
N VAL A 289 -3.87 -22.76 14.26
CA VAL A 289 -2.48 -22.25 14.31
C VAL A 289 -1.55 -23.21 15.04
N LYS A 290 -2.01 -23.86 16.13
CA LYS A 290 -1.24 -24.91 16.82
C LYS A 290 -0.98 -26.11 15.92
N GLY A 291 -1.97 -26.52 15.13
CA GLY A 291 -1.81 -27.60 14.15
C GLY A 291 -0.75 -27.30 13.11
N VAL A 292 -0.76 -26.09 12.55
CA VAL A 292 0.26 -25.61 11.57
C VAL A 292 1.65 -25.54 12.22
N LEU A 293 1.75 -25.09 13.47
CA LEU A 293 3.00 -25.07 14.22
C LEU A 293 3.55 -26.48 14.40
N CYS A 294 2.74 -27.43 14.90
CA CYS A 294 3.14 -28.82 15.09
C CYS A 294 3.60 -29.46 13.77
N ASP A 295 2.92 -29.15 12.66
CA ASP A 295 3.34 -29.64 11.34
C ASP A 295 4.72 -29.10 10.93
N SER A 296 4.98 -27.82 11.16
CA SER A 296 6.26 -27.17 10.87
C SER A 296 7.42 -27.74 11.71
N GLU A 297 7.12 -28.27 12.89
CA GLU A 297 8.07 -28.99 13.74
C GLU A 297 8.25 -30.48 13.36
N GLY A 298 7.47 -31.00 12.41
CA GLY A 298 7.45 -32.42 12.04
C GLY A 298 6.66 -33.31 13.02
N LYS A 299 5.88 -32.73 13.93
CA LYS A 299 5.00 -33.43 14.90
C LYS A 299 3.65 -33.77 14.26
N SER A 300 3.66 -34.68 13.29
CA SER A 300 2.50 -34.94 12.43
C SER A 300 1.25 -35.40 13.18
N GLU A 301 1.39 -36.24 14.20
CA GLU A 301 0.25 -36.72 15.00
C GLU A 301 -0.41 -35.58 15.81
N GLU A 302 0.41 -34.72 16.43
CA GLU A 302 -0.08 -33.56 17.17
C GLU A 302 -0.72 -32.53 16.22
N ALA A 303 -0.17 -32.35 15.03
CA ALA A 303 -0.75 -31.50 13.99
C ALA A 303 -2.17 -31.96 13.62
N VAL A 304 -2.33 -33.26 13.30
CA VAL A 304 -3.63 -33.86 12.98
C VAL A 304 -4.63 -33.69 14.14
N ALA A 305 -4.21 -33.94 15.39
CA ALA A 305 -5.08 -33.78 16.56
C ALA A 305 -5.57 -32.35 16.74
N ASN A 306 -4.69 -31.36 16.61
CA ASN A 306 -5.06 -29.95 16.73
C ASN A 306 -5.93 -29.46 15.55
N LEU A 307 -5.62 -29.85 14.30
CA LEU A 307 -6.45 -29.53 13.14
C LEU A 307 -7.86 -30.13 13.26
N LYS A 308 -7.95 -31.39 13.74
CA LYS A 308 -9.25 -32.01 14.02
C LYS A 308 -10.03 -31.23 15.08
N LYS A 309 -9.38 -30.80 16.16
CA LYS A 309 -10.01 -29.99 17.20
C LYS A 309 -10.49 -28.64 16.66
N ALA A 310 -9.73 -28.00 15.75
CA ALA A 310 -10.15 -26.78 15.09
C ALA A 310 -11.45 -26.99 14.28
N ILE A 311 -11.56 -28.05 13.51
CA ILE A 311 -12.76 -28.39 12.74
C ILE A 311 -13.95 -28.76 13.63
N GLU A 312 -13.71 -29.43 14.76
CA GLU A 312 -14.76 -29.74 15.73
C GLU A 312 -15.37 -28.49 16.37
N LEU A 313 -14.57 -27.43 16.55
CA LEU A 313 -14.99 -26.15 17.11
C LEU A 313 -15.59 -25.20 16.06
N ASP A 314 -15.10 -25.25 14.82
CA ASP A 314 -15.58 -24.46 13.67
C ASP A 314 -15.46 -25.26 12.37
N ASP A 315 -16.55 -25.85 11.93
CA ASP A 315 -16.63 -26.65 10.71
C ASP A 315 -16.70 -25.79 9.42
N GLN A 316 -16.72 -24.46 9.56
CA GLN A 316 -16.65 -23.49 8.46
C GLN A 316 -15.25 -22.94 8.23
N ASN A 317 -14.24 -23.41 8.96
CA ASN A 317 -12.86 -23.00 8.73
C ASN A 317 -12.28 -23.74 7.52
N ALA A 318 -12.34 -23.13 6.33
CA ALA A 318 -11.87 -23.71 5.07
C ALA A 318 -10.39 -24.11 5.11
N ASN A 319 -9.54 -23.29 5.76
CA ASN A 319 -8.10 -23.58 5.88
C ASN A 319 -7.83 -24.78 6.81
N ALA A 320 -8.56 -24.91 7.91
CA ALA A 320 -8.44 -26.08 8.80
C ALA A 320 -8.88 -27.36 8.09
N LEU A 321 -9.98 -27.31 7.35
CA LEU A 321 -10.46 -28.43 6.53
C LEU A 321 -9.45 -28.82 5.46
N PHE A 322 -8.86 -27.86 4.77
CA PHE A 322 -7.80 -28.10 3.79
C PHE A 322 -6.60 -28.79 4.44
N GLN A 323 -6.03 -28.19 5.47
CA GLN A 323 -4.83 -28.73 6.13
C GLN A 323 -5.06 -30.15 6.70
N TYR A 324 -6.22 -30.38 7.31
CA TYR A 324 -6.57 -31.70 7.84
C TYR A 324 -6.73 -32.74 6.71
N GLY A 325 -7.48 -32.40 5.65
CA GLY A 325 -7.63 -33.26 4.49
C GLY A 325 -6.30 -33.57 3.80
N TYR A 326 -5.43 -32.56 3.69
CA TYR A 326 -4.09 -32.73 3.14
C TYR A 326 -3.22 -33.67 3.98
N LYS A 327 -3.28 -33.61 5.31
CA LYS A 327 -2.58 -34.56 6.21
C LYS A 327 -3.08 -35.98 6.03
N ILE A 328 -4.37 -36.22 5.88
CA ILE A 328 -4.93 -37.54 5.59
C ILE A 328 -4.44 -38.02 4.21
N TYR A 329 -4.41 -37.18 3.20
CA TYR A 329 -3.87 -37.47 1.89
C TYR A 329 -2.39 -37.87 1.96
N GLN A 330 -1.56 -37.10 2.66
CA GLN A 330 -0.13 -37.42 2.87
C GLN A 330 0.04 -38.79 3.52
N LYS A 331 -0.75 -39.11 4.57
CA LYS A 331 -0.74 -40.40 5.23
C LYS A 331 -1.11 -41.54 4.28
N ALA A 332 -2.11 -41.35 3.42
CA ALA A 332 -2.47 -42.35 2.42
C ALA A 332 -1.33 -42.63 1.44
N CYS A 333 -0.66 -41.57 0.97
CA CYS A 333 0.50 -41.69 0.08
C CYS A 333 1.68 -42.39 0.77
N GLU A 334 1.95 -42.08 2.04
CA GLU A 334 3.01 -42.71 2.82
C GLU A 334 2.77 -44.20 3.01
N ILE A 335 1.54 -44.61 3.34
CA ILE A 335 1.16 -46.04 3.46
C ILE A 335 1.32 -46.75 2.12
N ASP A 336 0.86 -46.11 1.03
CA ASP A 336 0.97 -46.70 -0.32
C ASP A 336 2.42 -46.90 -0.73
N GLN A 337 3.30 -45.93 -0.46
CA GLN A 337 4.74 -46.02 -0.79
C GLN A 337 5.50 -47.03 0.07
N ASN A 338 5.22 -47.07 1.37
CA ASN A 338 6.01 -47.88 2.30
C ASN A 338 5.55 -49.35 2.38
N GLU A 339 4.25 -49.59 2.24
CA GLU A 339 3.68 -50.95 2.38
C GLU A 339 3.22 -51.56 1.04
N GLY A 340 3.08 -50.77 -0.04
CA GLY A 340 2.56 -51.21 -1.33
C GLY A 340 3.59 -51.89 -2.24
N GLY A 341 4.89 -51.88 -1.88
CA GLY A 341 5.96 -52.47 -2.68
C GLY A 341 5.95 -53.99 -2.70
N ASP A 342 6.48 -54.59 -3.77
CA ASP A 342 6.69 -56.05 -3.95
C ASP A 342 5.44 -56.97 -3.86
N MET A 343 4.24 -56.40 -4.01
CA MET A 343 2.97 -57.13 -4.02
C MET A 343 2.59 -57.60 -5.43
N SER A 344 1.85 -58.72 -5.55
CA SER A 344 1.14 -59.04 -6.79
C SER A 344 0.06 -57.98 -7.09
N ASN A 345 -0.32 -57.82 -8.35
CA ASN A 345 -1.38 -56.84 -8.69
C ASN A 345 -2.69 -57.10 -7.93
N ALA A 346 -3.05 -58.36 -7.66
CA ALA A 346 -4.24 -58.70 -6.92
C ALA A 346 -4.14 -58.34 -5.42
N ASP A 347 -2.99 -58.62 -4.81
CA ASP A 347 -2.72 -58.27 -3.40
C ASP A 347 -2.62 -56.76 -3.23
N TYR A 348 -1.99 -56.04 -4.16
CA TYR A 348 -1.92 -54.61 -4.16
C TYR A 348 -3.30 -53.95 -4.29
N ALA A 349 -4.17 -54.45 -5.17
CA ALA A 349 -5.53 -53.96 -5.28
C ALA A 349 -6.32 -54.14 -3.96
N LYS A 350 -6.15 -55.30 -3.30
CA LYS A 350 -6.79 -55.52 -2.00
C LYS A 350 -6.21 -54.63 -0.91
N PHE A 351 -4.89 -54.51 -0.85
CA PHE A 351 -4.20 -53.60 0.07
C PHE A 351 -4.70 -52.15 -0.08
N ARG A 352 -4.77 -51.66 -1.32
CA ARG A 352 -5.29 -50.30 -1.58
C ARG A 352 -6.74 -50.14 -1.10
N ALA A 353 -7.60 -51.09 -1.46
CA ALA A 353 -9.00 -51.03 -1.08
C ALA A 353 -9.23 -51.02 0.46
N GLU A 354 -8.34 -51.71 1.20
CA GLU A 354 -8.45 -51.80 2.66
C GLU A 354 -7.73 -50.67 3.42
N LYS A 355 -6.61 -50.14 2.93
CA LYS A 355 -5.74 -49.23 3.68
C LYS A 355 -5.60 -47.82 3.06
N VAL A 356 -5.58 -47.70 1.74
CA VAL A 356 -5.25 -46.44 1.06
C VAL A 356 -6.50 -45.71 0.57
N ASP A 357 -7.35 -46.40 -0.22
CA ASP A 357 -8.53 -45.76 -0.82
C ASP A 357 -9.53 -45.18 0.18
N PRO A 358 -9.75 -45.77 1.38
CA PRO A 358 -10.58 -45.17 2.40
C PRO A 358 -10.04 -43.80 2.87
N LEU A 359 -8.72 -43.68 3.09
CA LEU A 359 -8.10 -42.43 3.48
C LEU A 359 -8.14 -41.40 2.37
N LEU A 360 -7.95 -41.79 1.09
CA LEU A 360 -8.10 -40.89 -0.04
C LEU A 360 -9.53 -40.33 -0.14
N LYS A 361 -10.55 -41.16 0.08
CA LYS A 361 -11.95 -40.74 0.08
C LYS A 361 -12.27 -39.84 1.26
N GLU A 362 -11.71 -40.12 2.44
CA GLU A 362 -11.87 -39.27 3.62
C GLU A 362 -11.22 -37.89 3.36
N ALA A 363 -9.98 -37.86 2.86
CA ALA A 363 -9.28 -36.64 2.47
C ALA A 363 -10.09 -35.80 1.47
N ALA A 364 -10.63 -36.46 0.41
CA ALA A 364 -11.45 -35.78 -0.57
C ALA A 364 -12.67 -35.10 0.05
N GLY A 365 -13.34 -35.74 1.01
CA GLY A 365 -14.49 -35.16 1.70
C GLY A 365 -14.19 -33.84 2.43
N TYR A 366 -13.04 -33.74 3.09
CA TYR A 366 -12.61 -32.50 3.75
C TYR A 366 -12.18 -31.42 2.75
N LEU A 367 -11.44 -31.80 1.71
CA LEU A 367 -11.00 -30.88 0.66
C LEU A 367 -12.17 -30.32 -0.16
N GLU A 368 -13.18 -31.11 -0.44
CA GLU A 368 -14.40 -30.62 -1.08
C GLU A 368 -15.16 -29.63 -0.22
N LYS A 369 -15.31 -29.92 1.08
CA LYS A 369 -15.91 -28.98 2.01
C LYS A 369 -15.14 -27.66 2.04
N SER A 370 -13.81 -27.70 2.04
CA SER A 370 -12.99 -26.49 2.02
C SER A 370 -13.27 -25.63 0.80
N LEU A 371 -13.42 -26.23 -0.39
CA LEU A 371 -13.75 -25.52 -1.63
C LEU A 371 -15.19 -24.98 -1.69
N VAL A 372 -16.13 -25.65 -1.03
CA VAL A 372 -17.50 -25.13 -0.90
C VAL A 372 -17.56 -23.85 -0.08
N ILE A 373 -16.69 -23.75 0.96
CA ILE A 373 -16.61 -22.59 1.84
C ILE A 373 -15.76 -21.49 1.19
N ASP A 374 -14.65 -21.84 0.57
CA ASP A 374 -13.74 -20.92 -0.12
C ASP A 374 -13.31 -21.51 -1.48
N GLU A 375 -13.98 -21.09 -2.54
CA GLU A 375 -13.67 -21.51 -3.90
C GLU A 375 -12.30 -21.04 -4.43
N THR A 376 -11.64 -20.14 -3.73
CA THR A 376 -10.32 -19.61 -4.12
C THR A 376 -9.14 -20.50 -3.70
N LEU A 377 -9.39 -21.53 -2.89
CA LEU A 377 -8.37 -22.48 -2.42
C LEU A 377 -7.87 -23.40 -3.56
N SER A 378 -6.95 -22.86 -4.39
CA SER A 378 -6.34 -23.59 -5.52
C SER A 378 -5.64 -24.88 -5.09
N ASP A 379 -5.05 -24.91 -3.89
CA ASP A 379 -4.32 -26.06 -3.35
C ASP A 379 -5.27 -27.23 -3.06
N SER A 380 -6.46 -26.96 -2.51
CA SER A 380 -7.50 -28.00 -2.33
C SER A 380 -7.88 -28.62 -3.67
N ARG A 381 -8.02 -27.83 -4.71
CA ARG A 381 -8.34 -28.28 -6.07
C ARG A 381 -7.23 -29.17 -6.64
N GLN A 382 -5.98 -28.76 -6.46
CA GLN A 382 -4.83 -29.53 -6.94
C GLN A 382 -4.73 -30.89 -6.26
N VAL A 383 -4.93 -30.95 -4.93
CA VAL A 383 -4.88 -32.22 -4.18
C VAL A 383 -6.05 -33.12 -4.55
N LEU A 384 -7.27 -32.58 -4.71
CA LEU A 384 -8.45 -33.34 -5.15
C LEU A 384 -8.23 -33.99 -6.53
N ARG A 385 -7.62 -33.28 -7.48
CA ARG A 385 -7.25 -33.85 -8.78
C ARG A 385 -6.36 -35.07 -8.62
N SER A 386 -5.34 -34.98 -7.76
CA SER A 386 -4.44 -36.08 -7.46
C SER A 386 -5.19 -37.25 -6.81
N ILE A 387 -6.09 -37.01 -5.88
CA ILE A 387 -6.89 -38.03 -5.21
C ILE A 387 -7.79 -38.76 -6.22
N TYR A 388 -8.59 -38.02 -7.01
CA TYR A 388 -9.53 -38.64 -7.95
C TYR A 388 -8.82 -39.40 -9.09
N TYR A 389 -7.66 -38.87 -9.53
CA TYR A 389 -6.80 -39.62 -10.44
C TYR A 389 -6.36 -40.97 -9.83
N ASN A 390 -5.89 -40.99 -8.58
CA ASN A 390 -5.46 -42.16 -7.85
C ASN A 390 -6.59 -43.16 -7.57
N LEU A 391 -7.81 -42.68 -7.39
CA LEU A 391 -9.02 -43.50 -7.19
C LEU A 391 -9.62 -44.02 -8.49
N ASN A 392 -9.10 -43.63 -9.67
CA ASN A 392 -9.69 -43.85 -10.99
C ASN A 392 -11.14 -43.29 -11.09
N ASP A 393 -11.45 -42.20 -10.41
CA ASP A 393 -12.75 -41.54 -10.42
C ASP A 393 -12.77 -40.43 -11.48
N GLU A 394 -13.01 -40.83 -12.74
CA GLU A 394 -12.98 -39.93 -13.88
C GLU A 394 -14.08 -38.86 -13.82
N GLU A 395 -15.21 -39.14 -13.20
CA GLU A 395 -16.33 -38.20 -13.09
C GLU A 395 -15.95 -37.01 -12.19
N ASN A 396 -15.47 -37.30 -10.99
CA ASN A 396 -15.05 -36.29 -10.04
C ASN A 396 -13.78 -35.57 -10.49
N LEU A 397 -12.85 -36.27 -11.15
CA LEU A 397 -11.67 -35.66 -11.75
C LEU A 397 -12.04 -34.58 -12.76
N LYS A 398 -12.93 -34.88 -13.72
CA LYS A 398 -13.42 -33.91 -14.71
C LYS A 398 -14.16 -32.74 -14.05
N ARG A 399 -14.94 -33.02 -13.00
CA ARG A 399 -15.65 -31.98 -12.24
C ARG A 399 -14.69 -30.97 -11.65
N VAL A 400 -13.63 -31.44 -10.98
CA VAL A 400 -12.62 -30.59 -10.32
C VAL A 400 -11.73 -29.85 -11.34
N GLU A 401 -11.48 -30.44 -12.52
CA GLU A 401 -10.72 -29.79 -13.61
C GLU A 401 -11.48 -28.57 -14.21
N ASN A 402 -12.79 -28.58 -14.14
CA ASN A 402 -13.65 -27.53 -14.70
C ASN A 402 -14.09 -26.47 -13.65
N MET A 403 -13.66 -26.62 -12.41
CA MET A 403 -13.79 -25.62 -11.34
C MET A 403 -12.68 -24.58 -11.42
#